data_a385a64f7a971e98bb82b75f4c094874
#
_entry.id   a385a64f7a971e98bb82b75f4c094874
#
_cell.length_a   1.000
_cell.length_b   1.000
_cell.length_c   1.000
_cell.angle_alpha   90.00
_cell.angle_beta   90.00
_cell.angle_gamma   90.00
#
_symmetry.space_group_name_H-M   'P 1'
#
loop_
_entity.id
_entity.type
_entity.pdbx_description
1 polymer ?
#
loop_
_entity_poly.entity_id
_entity_poly.type
_entity_poly.pdbx_seq_one_letter_code
_entity_poly.pdbx_strand_id
1 'polypeptide(L)'
;MHIFHLDRNKYIQDFHTTTENKEIYGEIFTPFMLINTMLDMMDPLIFSNKSNTFMDCGAGTGFFTMGLYWRLYDGLKESIICPETRSTHIITNMIYMSEIRDENIVKLQELFGKEANIIKGDFLSYKEKQFDYIIGNPPYNCNGIKKVPTNNLKDKKKMEKPYGLIL
;
A
#
# COMPACT_ATOMS: atom_id res chain seq x y z
N MET A 1 7.68 5.88 -14.93
CA MET A 1 6.71 5.25 -15.89
C MET A 1 5.36 5.18 -15.20
N HIS A 2 4.34 5.80 -15.76
CA HIS A 2 3.04 5.98 -15.08
C HIS A 2 2.20 4.70 -15.12
N ILE A 3 1.52 4.37 -14.00
CA ILE A 3 0.74 3.13 -13.81
C ILE A 3 -0.33 2.89 -14.88
N PHE A 4 -0.93 3.96 -15.42
CA PHE A 4 -1.93 3.87 -16.48
C PHE A 4 -1.41 3.21 -17.77
N HIS A 5 -0.10 3.31 -18.04
CA HIS A 5 0.56 2.74 -19.22
C HIS A 5 1.30 1.43 -18.93
N LEU A 6 1.21 0.92 -17.68
CA LEU A 6 1.87 -0.33 -17.32
C LEU A 6 1.12 -1.54 -17.83
N ASP A 7 1.84 -2.46 -18.45
CA ASP A 7 1.34 -3.82 -18.68
C ASP A 7 1.28 -4.56 -17.35
N ARG A 8 0.05 -4.76 -16.86
CA ARG A 8 -0.26 -5.45 -15.61
C ARG A 8 0.46 -6.78 -15.44
N ASN A 9 0.57 -7.56 -16.52
CA ASN A 9 1.14 -8.90 -16.47
C ASN A 9 2.67 -8.90 -16.42
N LYS A 10 3.29 -7.91 -17.06
CA LYS A 10 4.75 -7.78 -17.12
C LYS A 10 5.33 -7.25 -15.81
N TYR A 11 4.62 -6.33 -15.16
CA TYR A 11 5.13 -5.64 -13.97
C TYR A 11 5.15 -6.52 -12.72
N ILE A 12 4.33 -7.58 -12.69
CA ILE A 12 4.23 -8.53 -11.56
C ILE A 12 5.51 -9.37 -11.39
N GLN A 13 6.34 -9.50 -12.44
CA GLN A 13 7.47 -10.44 -12.46
C GLN A 13 8.83 -9.85 -12.01
N ASP A 14 9.01 -8.53 -12.00
CA ASP A 14 10.36 -7.92 -12.00
C ASP A 14 10.83 -7.28 -10.67
N PHE A 15 10.13 -7.45 -9.55
CA PHE A 15 10.51 -6.75 -8.31
C PHE A 15 11.12 -7.65 -7.23
N HIS A 16 12.42 -7.44 -6.98
CA HIS A 16 13.16 -8.00 -5.85
C HIS A 16 13.67 -6.91 -4.91
N THR A 17 13.47 -7.08 -3.60
CA THR A 17 14.08 -6.22 -2.56
C THR A 17 15.55 -6.53 -2.40
N THR A 18 16.38 -5.50 -2.23
CA THR A 18 17.75 -5.70 -1.79
C THR A 18 17.80 -6.13 -0.33
N THR A 19 18.79 -6.95 0.05
CA THR A 19 18.99 -7.44 1.42
C THR A 19 19.18 -6.28 2.41
N GLU A 20 19.85 -5.22 1.98
CA GLU A 20 20.14 -4.03 2.78
C GLU A 20 18.87 -3.27 3.22
N ASN A 21 17.92 -3.11 2.32
CA ASN A 21 16.63 -2.46 2.63
C ASN A 21 15.79 -3.27 3.63
N LYS A 22 15.88 -4.61 3.58
CA LYS A 22 15.21 -5.48 4.56
C LYS A 22 15.76 -5.32 5.96
N GLU A 23 17.09 -5.17 6.09
CA GLU A 23 17.75 -5.13 7.40
C GLU A 23 17.62 -3.77 8.09
N ILE A 24 17.76 -2.68 7.35
CA ILE A 24 17.76 -1.32 7.92
C ILE A 24 16.34 -0.82 8.19
N TYR A 25 15.42 -1.02 7.26
CA TYR A 25 14.08 -0.41 7.31
C TYR A 25 12.95 -1.41 7.57
N GLY A 26 13.25 -2.71 7.65
CA GLY A 26 12.21 -3.74 7.77
C GLY A 26 11.32 -3.84 6.53
N GLU A 27 11.78 -3.32 5.40
CA GLU A 27 11.02 -3.28 4.15
C GLU A 27 10.89 -4.69 3.58
N ILE A 28 9.70 -5.26 3.71
CA ILE A 28 9.37 -6.56 3.15
C ILE A 28 8.34 -6.32 2.06
N PHE A 29 8.70 -6.65 0.82
CA PHE A 29 7.72 -6.65 -0.25
C PHE A 29 6.67 -7.72 -0.02
N THR A 30 5.43 -7.31 -0.07
CA THR A 30 4.32 -8.25 -0.09
C THR A 30 4.25 -8.85 -1.50
N PRO A 31 4.39 -10.18 -1.66
CA PRO A 31 4.23 -10.83 -2.96
C PRO A 31 2.87 -10.47 -3.57
N PHE A 32 2.83 -10.22 -4.86
CA PHE A 32 1.60 -9.78 -5.53
C PHE A 32 0.45 -10.77 -5.38
N MET A 33 0.75 -12.08 -5.32
CA MET A 33 -0.23 -13.11 -5.04
C MET A 33 -0.87 -12.92 -3.65
N LEU A 34 -0.07 -12.55 -2.64
CA LEU A 34 -0.58 -12.28 -1.29
C LEU A 34 -1.43 -11.00 -1.27
N ILE A 35 -0.99 -9.95 -1.99
CA ILE A 35 -1.79 -8.72 -2.13
C ILE A 35 -3.17 -9.05 -2.72
N ASN A 36 -3.21 -9.83 -3.79
CA ASN A 36 -4.48 -10.24 -4.39
C ASN A 36 -5.34 -11.03 -3.40
N THR A 37 -4.76 -11.99 -2.67
CA THR A 37 -5.47 -12.76 -1.65
C THR A 37 -6.06 -11.85 -0.57
N MET A 38 -5.31 -10.87 -0.09
CA MET A 38 -5.80 -9.91 0.91
C MET A 38 -6.95 -9.06 0.37
N LEU A 39 -6.83 -8.58 -0.88
CA LEU A 39 -7.89 -7.81 -1.53
C LEU A 39 -9.13 -8.66 -1.85
N ASP A 40 -8.95 -9.96 -2.12
CA ASP A 40 -10.06 -10.91 -2.36
C ASP A 40 -10.86 -11.23 -1.08
N MET A 41 -10.29 -10.99 0.10
CA MET A 41 -11.00 -11.13 1.38
C MET A 41 -11.96 -9.97 1.66
N MET A 42 -11.85 -8.87 0.92
CA MET A 42 -12.70 -7.69 1.08
C MET A 42 -13.97 -7.84 0.23
N ASP A 43 -15.06 -7.17 0.64
CA ASP A 43 -16.28 -7.10 -0.16
C ASP A 43 -15.99 -6.46 -1.53
N PRO A 44 -16.24 -7.15 -2.67
CA PRO A 44 -15.98 -6.60 -4.00
C PRO A 44 -16.70 -5.28 -4.28
N LEU A 45 -17.84 -5.02 -3.64
CA LEU A 45 -18.62 -3.80 -3.82
C LEU A 45 -17.88 -2.54 -3.40
N ILE A 46 -16.91 -2.66 -2.48
CA ILE A 46 -16.13 -1.49 -2.05
C ILE A 46 -15.28 -0.91 -3.18
N PHE A 47 -14.84 -1.76 -4.13
CA PHE A 47 -14.01 -1.34 -5.27
C PHE A 47 -14.83 -0.69 -6.40
N SER A 48 -16.16 -0.82 -6.39
CA SER A 48 -17.05 -0.20 -7.37
C SER A 48 -17.70 1.10 -6.90
N ASN A 49 -17.52 1.46 -5.62
CA ASN A 49 -18.01 2.73 -5.08
C ASN A 49 -16.95 3.83 -5.23
N LYS A 50 -17.17 4.75 -6.18
CA LYS A 50 -16.24 5.85 -6.51
C LYS A 50 -16.02 6.87 -5.38
N SER A 51 -16.81 6.82 -4.31
CA SER A 51 -16.68 7.73 -3.16
C SER A 51 -15.82 7.17 -2.05
N ASN A 52 -15.47 5.87 -2.10
CA ASN A 52 -14.63 5.25 -1.08
C ASN A 52 -13.19 5.75 -1.15
N THR A 53 -12.60 5.93 0.02
CA THR A 53 -11.20 6.35 0.20
C THR A 53 -10.39 5.25 0.86
N PHE A 54 -9.19 5.01 0.33
CA PHE A 54 -8.29 3.95 0.76
C PHE A 54 -6.94 4.55 1.16
N MET A 55 -6.41 4.14 2.31
CA MET A 55 -5.10 4.54 2.79
C MET A 55 -4.17 3.33 2.82
N ASP A 56 -3.08 3.40 2.06
CA ASP A 56 -1.93 2.51 2.21
C ASP A 56 -0.97 3.12 3.25
N CYS A 57 -0.95 2.54 4.45
CA CYS A 57 -0.28 3.12 5.62
C CYS A 57 1.24 2.90 5.66
N GLY A 58 1.80 2.28 4.64
CA GLY A 58 3.23 2.04 4.50
C GLY A 58 3.55 1.65 3.07
N ALA A 59 3.30 2.60 2.14
CA ALA A 59 3.22 2.31 0.72
C ALA A 59 4.53 1.78 0.10
N GLY A 60 5.69 2.07 0.72
CA GLY A 60 6.97 1.63 0.19
C GLY A 60 7.17 2.11 -1.23
N THR A 61 7.43 1.18 -2.14
CA THR A 61 7.55 1.46 -3.58
C THR A 61 6.23 1.35 -4.35
N GLY A 62 5.09 1.20 -3.65
CA GLY A 62 3.76 1.24 -4.24
C GLY A 62 3.18 -0.11 -4.69
N PHE A 63 3.76 -1.23 -4.28
CA PHE A 63 3.32 -2.56 -4.73
C PHE A 63 1.89 -2.90 -4.28
N PHE A 64 1.60 -2.66 -3.00
CA PHE A 64 0.25 -2.90 -2.48
C PHE A 64 -0.75 -1.94 -3.12
N THR A 65 -0.38 -0.66 -3.16
CA THR A 65 -1.18 0.40 -3.81
C THR A 65 -1.48 0.08 -5.27
N MET A 66 -0.54 -0.53 -5.99
CA MET A 66 -0.72 -0.93 -7.40
C MET A 66 -1.77 -2.03 -7.53
N GLY A 67 -1.75 -3.04 -6.65
CA GLY A 67 -2.78 -4.07 -6.60
C GLY A 67 -4.17 -3.49 -6.35
N LEU A 68 -4.27 -2.57 -5.38
CA LEU A 68 -5.49 -1.83 -5.10
C LEU A 68 -5.96 -0.99 -6.29
N TYR A 69 -5.05 -0.25 -6.95
CA TYR A 69 -5.36 0.54 -8.12
C TYR A 69 -6.05 -0.29 -9.21
N TRP A 70 -5.54 -1.47 -9.52
CA TRP A 70 -6.15 -2.32 -10.54
C TRP A 70 -7.51 -2.86 -10.13
N ARG A 71 -7.74 -3.18 -8.84
CA ARG A 71 -9.06 -3.57 -8.33
C ARG A 71 -10.08 -2.44 -8.50
N LEU A 72 -9.72 -1.22 -8.13
CA LEU A 72 -10.54 -0.04 -8.32
C LEU A 72 -10.78 0.25 -9.80
N TYR A 73 -9.73 0.12 -10.61
CA TYR A 73 -9.83 0.38 -12.05
C TYR A 73 -10.80 -0.57 -12.75
N ASP A 74 -10.79 -1.85 -12.38
CA ASP A 74 -11.73 -2.84 -12.88
C ASP A 74 -13.14 -2.63 -12.30
N GLY A 75 -13.25 -2.34 -11.00
CA GLY A 75 -14.51 -2.14 -10.30
C GLY A 75 -15.31 -0.93 -10.75
N LEU A 76 -14.60 0.13 -11.17
CA LEU A 76 -15.24 1.40 -11.58
C LEU A 76 -15.54 1.50 -13.08
N LYS A 77 -15.32 0.46 -13.88
CA LYS A 77 -15.45 0.50 -15.33
C LYS A 77 -16.86 0.90 -15.81
N GLU A 78 -17.90 0.52 -15.06
CA GLU A 78 -19.29 0.85 -15.38
C GLU A 78 -19.68 2.28 -14.93
N SER A 79 -19.10 2.76 -13.81
CA SER A 79 -19.44 4.06 -13.24
C SER A 79 -18.58 5.21 -13.80
N ILE A 80 -17.37 4.92 -14.29
CA ILE A 80 -16.49 5.87 -14.95
C ILE A 80 -15.96 5.22 -16.24
N ILE A 81 -16.67 5.43 -17.33
CA ILE A 81 -16.43 4.73 -18.61
C ILE A 81 -15.08 5.11 -19.22
N CYS A 82 -14.73 6.41 -19.24
CA CYS A 82 -13.48 6.89 -19.82
C CYS A 82 -12.27 6.40 -19.01
N PRO A 83 -11.35 5.62 -19.61
CA PRO A 83 -10.21 5.02 -18.94
C PRO A 83 -9.29 6.04 -18.25
N GLU A 84 -8.99 7.15 -18.91
CA GLU A 84 -8.11 8.20 -18.40
C GLU A 84 -8.73 8.92 -17.21
N THR A 85 -10.03 9.26 -17.32
CA THR A 85 -10.80 9.89 -16.24
C THR A 85 -10.87 8.95 -15.03
N ARG A 86 -11.09 7.66 -15.26
CA ARG A 86 -11.13 6.63 -14.21
C ARG A 86 -9.79 6.52 -13.49
N SER A 87 -8.68 6.43 -14.24
CA SER A 87 -7.34 6.41 -13.66
C SER A 87 -7.05 7.65 -12.82
N THR A 88 -7.31 8.83 -13.38
CA THR A 88 -7.13 10.10 -12.67
C THR A 88 -7.98 10.13 -11.38
N HIS A 89 -9.26 9.77 -11.47
CA HIS A 89 -10.15 9.75 -10.31
C HIS A 89 -9.63 8.84 -9.18
N ILE A 90 -9.18 7.64 -9.52
CA ILE A 90 -8.62 6.70 -8.54
C ILE A 90 -7.41 7.30 -7.83
N ILE A 91 -6.46 7.86 -8.61
CA ILE A 91 -5.20 8.37 -8.09
C ILE A 91 -5.41 9.62 -7.23
N THR A 92 -6.30 10.53 -7.65
CA THR A 92 -6.43 11.84 -7.00
C THR A 92 -7.51 11.90 -5.93
N ASN A 93 -8.50 10.99 -5.95
CA ASN A 93 -9.63 11.06 -5.02
C ASN A 93 -9.79 9.83 -4.13
N MET A 94 -9.31 8.66 -4.54
CA MET A 94 -9.60 7.42 -3.81
C MET A 94 -8.39 6.87 -3.07
N ILE A 95 -7.20 6.88 -3.66
CA ILE A 95 -5.99 6.30 -3.08
C ILE A 95 -5.17 7.37 -2.38
N TYR A 96 -4.76 7.06 -1.16
CA TYR A 96 -3.83 7.84 -0.34
C TYR A 96 -2.70 6.91 0.09
N MET A 97 -1.47 7.41 0.08
CA MET A 97 -0.25 6.66 0.38
C MET A 97 0.54 7.39 1.45
N SER A 98 0.89 6.72 2.54
CA SER A 98 1.84 7.25 3.53
C SER A 98 3.20 6.59 3.34
N GLU A 99 4.23 7.41 3.25
CA GLU A 99 5.62 6.95 3.12
C GLU A 99 6.57 7.92 3.81
N ILE A 100 7.56 7.39 4.52
CA ILE A 100 8.53 8.18 5.28
C ILE A 100 9.83 8.45 4.50
N ARG A 101 10.17 7.57 3.55
CA ARG A 101 11.43 7.61 2.81
C ARG A 101 11.31 8.41 1.52
N ASP A 102 12.16 9.42 1.36
CA ASP A 102 12.13 10.28 0.17
C ASP A 102 12.36 9.51 -1.13
N GLU A 103 13.24 8.50 -1.12
CA GLU A 103 13.51 7.66 -2.30
C GLU A 103 12.28 6.88 -2.77
N ASN A 104 11.46 6.40 -1.84
CA ASN A 104 10.21 5.71 -2.15
C ASN A 104 9.15 6.71 -2.63
N ILE A 105 9.08 7.90 -2.01
CA ILE A 105 8.18 8.98 -2.47
C ILE A 105 8.45 9.33 -3.93
N VAL A 106 9.71 9.44 -4.33
CA VAL A 106 10.07 9.68 -5.74
C VAL A 106 9.53 8.57 -6.65
N LYS A 107 9.72 7.30 -6.25
CA LYS A 107 9.20 6.15 -7.02
C LYS A 107 7.66 6.13 -7.10
N LEU A 108 6.99 6.48 -6.00
CA LEU A 108 5.53 6.61 -5.98
C LEU A 108 5.06 7.71 -6.94
N GLN A 109 5.75 8.86 -6.96
CA GLN A 109 5.43 9.94 -7.91
C GLN A 109 5.71 9.56 -9.37
N GLU A 110 6.76 8.79 -9.63
CA GLU A 110 7.03 8.25 -10.97
C GLU A 110 5.95 7.27 -11.42
N LEU A 111 5.42 6.47 -10.50
CA LEU A 111 4.44 5.43 -10.78
C LEU A 111 3.01 5.98 -10.87
N PHE A 112 2.59 6.79 -9.91
CA PHE A 112 1.21 7.28 -9.79
C PHE A 112 1.01 8.73 -10.26
N GLY A 113 2.09 9.43 -10.60
CA GLY A 113 2.05 10.82 -11.00
C GLY A 113 2.23 11.79 -9.81
N LYS A 114 2.54 13.04 -10.14
CA LYS A 114 2.77 14.10 -9.13
C LYS A 114 1.50 14.52 -8.39
N GLU A 115 0.35 14.27 -9.01
CA GLU A 115 -0.99 14.59 -8.44
C GLU A 115 -1.50 13.52 -7.48
N ALA A 116 -0.75 12.43 -7.28
CA ALA A 116 -1.11 11.36 -6.35
C ALA A 116 -1.08 11.87 -4.90
N ASN A 117 -2.03 11.38 -4.08
CA ASN A 117 -2.11 11.75 -2.67
C ASN A 117 -1.02 11.01 -1.86
N ILE A 118 0.18 11.53 -1.87
CA ILE A 118 1.32 10.98 -1.12
C ILE A 118 1.55 11.84 0.12
N ILE A 119 1.39 11.22 1.29
CA ILE A 119 1.59 11.83 2.61
C ILE A 119 2.99 11.45 3.07
N LYS A 120 3.88 12.46 3.10
CA LYS A 120 5.23 12.27 3.62
C LYS A 120 5.21 12.25 5.15
N GLY A 121 5.57 11.12 5.74
CA GLY A 121 5.72 10.99 7.18
C GLY A 121 5.22 9.68 7.74
N ASP A 122 5.28 9.60 9.08
CA ASP A 122 4.76 8.45 9.82
C ASP A 122 3.23 8.51 9.86
N PHE A 123 2.59 7.50 9.31
CA PHE A 123 1.14 7.35 9.31
C PHE A 123 0.52 7.44 10.71
N LEU A 124 1.21 6.92 11.74
CA LEU A 124 0.70 6.95 13.12
C LEU A 124 0.56 8.38 13.68
N SER A 125 1.26 9.34 13.08
CA SER A 125 1.18 10.77 13.43
C SER A 125 0.14 11.53 12.60
N TYR A 126 -0.39 10.91 11.55
CA TYR A 126 -1.34 11.54 10.63
C TYR A 126 -2.76 11.61 11.25
N LYS A 127 -3.36 12.80 11.29
CA LYS A 127 -4.69 13.02 11.91
C LYS A 127 -5.63 13.90 11.06
N GLU A 128 -5.21 14.28 9.86
CA GLU A 128 -5.92 15.30 9.09
C GLU A 128 -7.16 14.77 8.37
N LYS A 129 -7.21 13.48 8.08
CA LYS A 129 -8.32 12.87 7.34
C LYS A 129 -8.62 11.46 7.84
N GLN A 130 -9.89 11.11 7.86
CA GLN A 130 -10.36 9.74 8.03
C GLN A 130 -10.51 9.08 6.66
N PHE A 131 -10.27 7.77 6.61
CA PHE A 131 -10.38 6.95 5.42
C PHE A 131 -11.42 5.86 5.65
N ASP A 132 -12.15 5.48 4.60
CA ASP A 132 -13.13 4.38 4.70
C ASP A 132 -12.41 3.04 4.90
N TYR A 133 -11.23 2.88 4.29
CA TYR A 133 -10.42 1.67 4.39
C TYR A 133 -8.95 2.02 4.58
N ILE A 134 -8.32 1.34 5.55
CA ILE A 134 -6.86 1.40 5.76
C ILE A 134 -6.32 0.01 5.45
N ILE A 135 -5.43 -0.06 4.48
CA ILE A 135 -4.86 -1.31 3.99
C ILE A 135 -3.34 -1.16 3.84
N GLY A 136 -2.63 -2.26 3.79
CA GLY A 136 -1.20 -2.25 3.57
C GLY A 136 -0.48 -3.30 4.39
N ASN A 137 0.82 -3.36 4.22
CA ASN A 137 1.72 -4.19 5.00
C ASN A 137 2.81 -3.29 5.62
N PRO A 138 2.50 -2.59 6.73
CA PRO A 138 3.43 -1.66 7.34
C PRO A 138 4.65 -2.39 7.93
N PRO A 139 5.82 -1.72 8.06
CA PRO A 139 7.02 -2.32 8.58
C PRO A 139 6.84 -2.81 10.03
N TYR A 140 7.39 -3.98 10.32
CA TYR A 140 7.30 -4.63 11.63
C TYR A 140 8.40 -4.21 12.62
N ASN A 141 9.31 -3.34 12.20
CA ASN A 141 10.47 -2.93 12.99
C ASN A 141 10.25 -1.57 13.64
N CYS A 142 10.59 -1.48 14.92
CA CYS A 142 10.72 -0.21 15.63
C CYS A 142 12.21 0.04 15.89
N ASN A 143 12.79 1.08 15.32
CA ASN A 143 14.18 1.51 15.53
C ASN A 143 15.23 0.38 15.36
N GLY A 144 15.12 -0.44 14.32
CA GLY A 144 16.05 -1.52 14.04
C GLY A 144 15.91 -2.76 14.93
N ILE A 145 15.01 -2.75 15.89
CA ILE A 145 14.72 -3.93 16.72
C ILE A 145 13.69 -4.80 15.98
N LYS A 146 14.13 -5.96 15.48
CA LYS A 146 13.23 -6.95 14.88
C LYS A 146 12.29 -7.48 15.98
N LYS A 147 11.07 -6.97 16.05
CA LYS A 147 9.99 -7.60 16.84
C LYS A 147 9.33 -8.69 16.00
N VAL A 148 10.02 -9.79 15.77
CA VAL A 148 9.40 -10.98 15.17
C VAL A 148 8.56 -11.64 16.25
N PRO A 149 7.30 -12.02 15.98
CA PRO A 149 6.55 -12.91 16.89
C PRO A 149 7.35 -14.21 17.03
N THR A 150 8.02 -14.40 18.14
CA THR A 150 8.69 -15.66 18.40
C THR A 150 7.72 -16.56 19.14
N ASN A 151 7.57 -17.83 18.71
CA ASN A 151 6.86 -18.85 19.45
C ASN A 151 7.60 -19.25 20.73
N ASN A 152 8.71 -18.56 21.04
CA ASN A 152 9.55 -18.85 22.19
C ASN A 152 8.94 -18.21 23.44
N LEU A 153 8.43 -19.04 24.36
CA LEU A 153 7.79 -18.63 25.62
C LEU A 153 8.68 -17.74 26.50
N LYS A 154 10.01 -17.82 26.35
CA LYS A 154 10.97 -17.03 27.12
C LYS A 154 10.98 -15.54 26.74
N ASP A 155 10.60 -15.22 25.51
CA ASP A 155 10.60 -13.84 25.00
C ASP A 155 9.24 -13.14 25.12
N LYS A 156 8.18 -13.87 25.55
CA LYS A 156 6.83 -13.30 25.73
C LYS A 156 6.76 -12.14 26.74
N LYS A 157 7.69 -12.04 27.68
CA LYS A 157 7.74 -10.95 28.67
C LYS A 157 8.24 -9.61 28.10
N LYS A 158 8.82 -9.59 26.89
CA LYS A 158 9.33 -8.39 26.21
C LYS A 158 8.43 -7.88 25.08
N MET A 159 7.32 -8.52 24.80
CA MET A 159 6.36 -8.06 23.81
C MET A 159 5.49 -6.96 24.41
N GLU A 160 5.90 -5.72 24.29
CA GLU A 160 4.94 -4.63 24.21
C GLU A 160 4.07 -4.88 22.99
N LYS A 161 2.76 -4.71 23.17
CA LYS A 161 1.66 -5.11 22.28
C LYS A 161 2.03 -5.18 20.80
N PRO A 162 1.82 -6.31 20.11
CA PRO A 162 1.98 -6.35 18.66
C PRO A 162 1.06 -5.29 18.08
N TYR A 163 1.58 -4.49 17.16
CA TYR A 163 0.72 -3.69 16.31
C TYR A 163 -0.22 -4.68 15.61
N GLY A 164 -1.49 -4.68 16.03
CA GLY A 164 -2.47 -5.59 15.47
C GLY A 164 -2.59 -5.34 13.97
N LEU A 165 -2.83 -6.41 13.22
CA LEU A 165 -3.42 -6.29 11.89
C LEU A 165 -4.62 -5.35 12.05
N ILE A 166 -4.52 -4.19 11.45
CA ILE A 166 -5.67 -3.31 11.28
C ILE A 166 -6.34 -3.82 10.01
N LEU A 167 -7.38 -4.63 10.20
CA LEU A 167 -8.34 -4.98 9.17
C LEU A 167 -9.30 -3.82 8.98
#